data_bf1a1eba23a88bc61eef7d036238c0ec
#
_entry.id   bf1a1eba23a88bc61eef7d036238c0ec
#
_cell.length_a   1.000
_cell.length_b   1.000
_cell.length_c   1.000
_cell.angle_alpha   90.00
_cell.angle_beta   90.00
_cell.angle_gamma   90.00
#
_symmetry.space_group_name_H-M   'P 1'
#
loop_
_entity.id
_entity.type
_entity.pdbx_description
1 polymer ?
#
loop_
_entity_poly.entity_id
_entity_poly.type
_entity_poly.pdbx_seq_one_letter_code
_entity_poly.pdbx_strand_id
1 'polypeptide(L)'
;MLASALSAGATVVDLTAPTTDWTPIQYSNNNPDPSNDQQTGSTEGDIVGNALHASAYTMFGNAGTPSLTDGTLGFRIRLGGDVSPGGFKTALFVGIDANNDGAIDLFLGLNNSGAADEIGLWNPGTGLNTSPSTTTIVSNPLVSYTEGASNYNWMQVTTVNDPSVGSATDIDGGGEEDFFLGFSVPFADVVSQLALLGIAFDENSVLTYVIATATQANSLNQDLNGVAGNVNSSLTWSQLGVLSNPMTASGISMVPEVNPALWIVLLLGAVAGQRWFSNRRASKGHGILATIPAADRDEDRAFRA
;
A
#
# COMPACT_ATOMS: atom_id res chain seq x y z
N MET A 1 -44.63 -0.60 -2.34
CA MET A 1 -43.36 0.09 -2.58
C MET A 1 -42.50 -0.83 -3.42
N LEU A 2 -42.33 -0.56 -4.71
CA LEU A 2 -41.35 -1.25 -5.54
C LEU A 2 -39.99 -0.67 -5.18
N ALA A 3 -39.11 -1.46 -4.58
CA ALA A 3 -37.70 -1.13 -4.52
C ALA A 3 -37.15 -1.28 -5.95
N SER A 4 -36.80 -0.17 -6.60
CA SER A 4 -36.00 -0.22 -7.81
C SER A 4 -34.63 -0.73 -7.40
N ALA A 5 -34.30 -1.97 -7.80
CA ALA A 5 -32.95 -2.44 -7.80
C ALA A 5 -32.14 -1.52 -8.75
N LEU A 6 -31.26 -0.71 -8.21
CA LEU A 6 -30.19 -0.09 -8.98
C LEU A 6 -29.39 -1.27 -9.57
N SER A 7 -29.47 -1.46 -10.89
CA SER A 7 -28.52 -2.31 -11.57
C SER A 7 -27.16 -1.65 -11.41
N ALA A 8 -26.26 -2.23 -10.62
CA ALA A 8 -24.87 -1.87 -10.67
C ALA A 8 -24.43 -2.07 -12.13
N GLY A 9 -24.07 -1.02 -12.81
CA GLY A 9 -23.50 -1.11 -14.15
C GLY A 9 -22.20 -1.90 -14.08
N ALA A 10 -21.87 -2.62 -15.15
CA ALA A 10 -20.57 -3.30 -15.27
C ALA A 10 -19.46 -2.27 -15.08
N THR A 11 -18.63 -2.46 -14.07
CA THR A 11 -17.37 -1.72 -13.91
C THR A 11 -16.32 -2.44 -14.74
N VAL A 12 -15.69 -1.71 -15.65
CA VAL A 12 -14.61 -2.22 -16.49
C VAL A 12 -13.31 -1.62 -16.00
N VAL A 13 -12.24 -2.41 -15.91
CA VAL A 13 -10.90 -1.90 -15.65
C VAL A 13 -10.45 -1.08 -16.85
N ASP A 14 -10.34 0.22 -16.68
CA ASP A 14 -9.80 1.16 -17.66
C ASP A 14 -8.35 1.52 -17.27
N LEU A 15 -7.39 0.93 -17.96
CA LEU A 15 -5.97 1.16 -17.71
C LEU A 15 -5.52 2.59 -18.05
N THR A 16 -6.37 3.39 -18.72
CA THR A 16 -6.09 4.80 -19.05
C THR A 16 -6.78 5.79 -18.12
N ALA A 17 -7.71 5.33 -17.26
CA ALA A 17 -8.44 6.17 -16.31
C ALA A 17 -7.49 6.95 -15.38
N PRO A 18 -7.86 8.16 -14.91
CA PRO A 18 -7.02 8.89 -13.95
C PRO A 18 -6.90 8.17 -12.61
N THR A 19 -5.84 8.47 -11.84
CA THR A 19 -5.59 7.85 -10.52
C THR A 19 -6.75 8.03 -9.54
N THR A 20 -7.61 9.03 -9.72
CA THR A 20 -8.83 9.23 -8.93
C THR A 20 -9.84 8.09 -9.03
N ASP A 21 -9.79 7.29 -10.07
CA ASP A 21 -10.68 6.15 -10.31
C ASP A 21 -10.07 4.83 -9.80
N TRP A 22 -8.85 4.88 -9.30
CA TRP A 22 -8.09 3.75 -8.78
C TRP A 22 -8.01 3.80 -7.26
N THR A 23 -7.99 2.64 -6.62
CA THR A 23 -7.74 2.52 -5.18
C THR A 23 -6.23 2.44 -4.93
N PRO A 24 -5.64 3.38 -4.17
CA PRO A 24 -4.22 3.29 -3.83
C PRO A 24 -3.94 2.10 -2.92
N ILE A 25 -2.89 1.36 -3.21
CA ILE A 25 -2.35 0.31 -2.35
C ILE A 25 -1.45 1.00 -1.32
N GLN A 26 -1.86 0.94 -0.06
CA GLN A 26 -1.17 1.63 1.04
C GLN A 26 -0.44 0.63 1.93
N TYR A 27 0.63 1.07 2.57
CA TYR A 27 1.41 0.32 3.54
C TYR A 27 1.19 0.88 4.95
N SER A 28 1.30 0.01 5.97
CA SER A 28 0.96 0.36 7.36
C SER A 28 1.78 1.50 7.96
N ASN A 29 2.96 1.75 7.42
CA ASN A 29 3.86 2.80 7.85
C ASN A 29 3.72 4.10 7.03
N ASN A 30 2.79 4.16 6.07
CA ASN A 30 2.67 5.26 5.09
C ASN A 30 4.01 5.57 4.40
N ASN A 31 4.91 4.60 4.34
CA ASN A 31 6.18 4.83 3.67
C ASN A 31 5.91 5.02 2.18
N PRO A 32 6.27 6.18 1.65
CA PRO A 32 6.43 6.30 0.22
C PRO A 32 7.53 5.34 -0.21
N ASP A 33 7.48 4.90 -1.44
CA ASP A 33 8.59 4.18 -2.02
C ASP A 33 9.76 5.15 -2.22
N PRO A 34 10.97 4.87 -1.68
CA PRO A 34 12.12 5.72 -1.89
C PRO A 34 12.57 5.67 -3.35
N SER A 35 12.99 6.77 -3.89
CA SER A 35 13.51 6.83 -5.24
C SER A 35 15.00 6.47 -5.32
N ASN A 36 15.42 5.95 -6.47
CA ASN A 36 16.81 5.60 -6.79
C ASN A 36 17.39 4.50 -5.89
N ASP A 37 16.58 3.57 -5.45
CA ASP A 37 16.99 2.46 -4.58
C ASP A 37 16.92 1.07 -5.25
N GLN A 38 16.52 1.01 -6.50
CA GLN A 38 16.61 -0.18 -7.35
C GLN A 38 18.06 -0.64 -7.54
N GLN A 39 18.28 -1.96 -7.64
CA GLN A 39 19.64 -2.52 -7.63
C GLN A 39 20.52 -2.15 -8.82
N THR A 40 19.97 -1.96 -10.00
CA THR A 40 20.78 -1.79 -11.24
C THR A 40 20.82 -0.37 -11.76
N GLY A 41 20.18 0.58 -11.11
CA GLY A 41 20.16 1.99 -11.55
C GLY A 41 19.33 2.25 -12.81
N SER A 42 18.42 1.33 -13.18
CA SER A 42 17.46 1.55 -14.26
C SER A 42 16.21 2.19 -13.69
N THR A 43 15.89 3.41 -14.13
CA THR A 43 14.71 4.17 -13.67
C THR A 43 13.39 3.45 -14.01
N GLU A 44 13.38 2.62 -15.06
CA GLU A 44 12.26 1.75 -15.41
C GLU A 44 12.03 0.63 -14.36
N GLY A 45 13.03 0.26 -13.60
CA GLY A 45 12.95 -0.73 -12.53
C GLY A 45 12.71 -0.13 -11.14
N ASP A 46 12.71 1.19 -11.02
CA ASP A 46 12.55 1.95 -9.78
C ASP A 46 11.06 2.25 -9.55
N ILE A 47 10.47 1.67 -8.52
CA ILE A 47 9.11 2.01 -8.11
C ILE A 47 9.20 3.33 -7.34
N VAL A 48 8.38 4.30 -7.66
CA VAL A 48 8.48 5.62 -7.05
C VAL A 48 7.14 6.09 -6.48
N GLY A 49 7.19 6.69 -5.30
CA GLY A 49 6.02 7.22 -4.62
C GLY A 49 6.39 8.22 -3.54
N ASN A 50 5.41 8.93 -3.03
CA ASN A 50 5.58 9.80 -1.87
C ASN A 50 4.28 9.90 -1.06
N ALA A 51 4.28 10.68 0.01
CA ALA A 51 3.13 10.82 0.90
C ALA A 51 1.85 11.36 0.21
N LEU A 52 1.98 12.00 -0.96
CA LEU A 52 0.86 12.58 -1.72
C LEU A 52 0.48 11.73 -2.93
N HIS A 53 1.42 10.95 -3.46
CA HIS A 53 1.30 10.20 -4.70
C HIS A 53 1.68 8.75 -4.44
N ALA A 54 0.69 7.87 -4.40
CA ALA A 54 0.95 6.45 -4.19
C ALA A 54 1.78 5.87 -5.35
N SER A 55 2.66 4.94 -5.00
CA SER A 55 3.47 4.19 -5.97
C SER A 55 2.67 3.10 -6.69
N ALA A 56 1.58 2.62 -6.07
CA ALA A 56 0.80 1.52 -6.63
C ALA A 56 -0.70 1.70 -6.36
N TYR A 57 -1.49 1.19 -7.31
CA TYR A 57 -2.95 1.24 -7.27
C TYR A 57 -3.54 -0.07 -7.77
N THR A 58 -4.76 -0.38 -7.33
CA THR A 58 -5.58 -1.47 -7.85
C THR A 58 -6.95 -0.96 -8.31
N MET A 59 -7.54 -1.67 -9.27
CA MET A 59 -8.91 -1.45 -9.76
C MET A 59 -9.56 -2.80 -10.02
N PHE A 60 -10.81 -2.94 -9.63
CA PHE A 60 -11.59 -4.14 -9.89
C PHE A 60 -12.79 -3.84 -10.78
N GLY A 61 -12.94 -4.63 -11.84
CA GLY A 61 -14.09 -4.60 -12.72
C GLY A 61 -14.95 -5.84 -12.53
N ASN A 62 -16.20 -5.69 -12.10
CA ASN A 62 -17.09 -6.79 -11.72
C ASN A 62 -17.80 -7.49 -12.89
N ALA A 63 -17.42 -7.23 -14.12
CA ALA A 63 -18.04 -7.77 -15.34
C ALA A 63 -19.58 -7.54 -15.46
N GLY A 64 -20.21 -6.84 -14.51
CA GLY A 64 -21.66 -6.58 -14.47
C GLY A 64 -22.51 -7.80 -14.15
N THR A 65 -21.93 -8.84 -13.57
CA THR A 65 -22.63 -10.05 -13.13
C THR A 65 -22.81 -10.08 -11.61
N PRO A 66 -23.70 -10.89 -11.05
CA PRO A 66 -23.79 -11.08 -9.60
C PRO A 66 -22.76 -12.09 -9.06
N SER A 67 -21.89 -12.64 -9.88
CA SER A 67 -20.83 -13.55 -9.45
C SER A 67 -19.76 -12.77 -8.68
N LEU A 68 -19.26 -13.36 -7.60
CA LEU A 68 -18.17 -12.79 -6.78
C LEU A 68 -16.78 -13.31 -7.21
N THR A 69 -16.72 -14.15 -8.23
CA THR A 69 -15.51 -14.86 -8.66
C THR A 69 -15.15 -14.60 -10.11
N ASP A 70 -15.86 -13.70 -10.79
CA ASP A 70 -15.56 -13.25 -12.14
C ASP A 70 -15.10 -11.78 -12.15
N GLY A 71 -14.91 -11.22 -13.33
CA GLY A 71 -14.45 -9.84 -13.48
C GLY A 71 -12.98 -9.74 -13.87
N THR A 72 -12.42 -8.57 -13.65
CA THR A 72 -11.03 -8.22 -14.01
C THR A 72 -10.36 -7.52 -12.84
N LEU A 73 -9.15 -7.93 -12.50
CA LEU A 73 -8.31 -7.28 -11.50
C LEU A 73 -7.18 -6.54 -12.22
N GLY A 74 -7.08 -5.25 -11.99
CA GLY A 74 -6.10 -4.36 -12.59
C GLY A 74 -5.15 -3.77 -11.56
N PHE A 75 -3.92 -3.52 -11.99
CA PHE A 75 -2.87 -2.85 -11.23
C PHE A 75 -2.26 -1.72 -12.03
N ARG A 76 -1.84 -0.69 -11.34
CA ARG A 76 -1.07 0.42 -11.89
C ARG A 76 0.06 0.76 -10.94
N ILE A 77 1.28 0.76 -11.45
CA ILE A 77 2.50 1.04 -10.68
C ILE A 77 3.21 2.25 -11.29
N ARG A 78 3.67 3.18 -10.45
CA ARG A 78 4.46 4.33 -10.86
C ARG A 78 5.93 3.93 -10.83
N LEU A 79 6.64 4.22 -11.92
CA LEU A 79 8.06 3.94 -12.13
C LEU A 79 8.80 5.24 -12.47
N GLY A 80 10.06 5.35 -12.07
CA GLY A 80 10.85 6.57 -12.12
C GLY A 80 11.30 7.02 -13.52
N GLY A 81 10.95 6.31 -14.60
CA GLY A 81 11.30 6.76 -15.94
C GLY A 81 11.08 5.70 -17.04
N ASP A 82 11.44 6.07 -18.27
CA ASP A 82 11.39 5.21 -19.47
C ASP A 82 12.78 5.15 -20.11
N VAL A 83 13.54 4.11 -19.85
CA VAL A 83 14.88 3.87 -20.47
C VAL A 83 14.80 3.11 -21.77
N SER A 84 13.66 2.55 -22.11
CA SER A 84 13.42 1.73 -23.28
C SER A 84 12.25 2.27 -24.08
N PRO A 85 12.48 3.26 -24.99
CA PRO A 85 11.40 3.80 -25.80
C PRO A 85 10.58 2.74 -26.47
N GLY A 86 9.25 2.76 -26.24
CA GLY A 86 8.31 1.78 -26.78
C GLY A 86 7.78 0.78 -25.75
N GLY A 87 7.96 1.01 -24.48
CA GLY A 87 7.31 0.27 -23.38
C GLY A 87 8.28 -0.31 -22.37
N PHE A 88 7.71 -0.82 -21.29
CA PHE A 88 8.42 -1.49 -20.21
C PHE A 88 9.16 -2.75 -20.69
N LYS A 89 10.43 -2.94 -20.32
CA LYS A 89 11.31 -4.03 -20.83
C LYS A 89 11.93 -4.90 -19.73
N THR A 90 11.42 -4.82 -18.52
CA THR A 90 11.85 -5.65 -17.40
C THR A 90 10.69 -6.56 -16.93
N ALA A 91 10.65 -6.96 -15.68
CA ALA A 91 9.54 -7.70 -15.11
C ALA A 91 8.99 -6.99 -13.88
N LEU A 92 7.68 -7.08 -13.66
CA LEU A 92 7.01 -6.58 -12.48
C LEU A 92 6.06 -7.64 -11.96
N PHE A 93 6.07 -7.82 -10.64
CA PHE A 93 5.23 -8.80 -9.96
C PHE A 93 4.48 -8.17 -8.78
N VAL A 94 3.22 -8.56 -8.67
CA VAL A 94 2.35 -8.32 -7.53
C VAL A 94 2.12 -9.67 -6.85
N GLY A 95 2.77 -9.89 -5.73
CA GLY A 95 2.56 -11.06 -4.88
C GLY A 95 1.30 -10.87 -4.04
N ILE A 96 0.50 -11.91 -3.95
CA ILE A 96 -0.73 -11.95 -3.15
C ILE A 96 -0.52 -12.91 -1.98
N ASP A 97 -0.70 -12.43 -0.76
CA ASP A 97 -0.97 -13.22 0.43
C ASP A 97 -2.50 -13.25 0.61
N ALA A 98 -3.13 -14.30 0.10
CA ALA A 98 -4.59 -14.42 -0.02
C ALA A 98 -5.25 -14.97 1.24
N ASN A 99 -4.47 -15.58 2.14
CA ASN A 99 -4.96 -16.17 3.38
C ASN A 99 -4.46 -15.41 4.62
N ASN A 100 -3.63 -14.36 4.42
CA ASN A 100 -3.04 -13.49 5.44
C ASN A 100 -2.18 -14.26 6.46
N ASP A 101 -1.43 -15.27 6.00
CA ASP A 101 -0.47 -16.01 6.84
C ASP A 101 0.96 -15.46 6.77
N GLY A 102 1.18 -14.43 5.96
CA GLY A 102 2.47 -13.74 5.78
C GLY A 102 3.36 -14.39 4.73
N ALA A 103 2.87 -15.37 3.97
CA ALA A 103 3.55 -15.94 2.83
C ALA A 103 2.84 -15.55 1.52
N ILE A 104 3.59 -15.43 0.44
CA ILE A 104 3.00 -15.15 -0.86
C ILE A 104 2.47 -16.47 -1.46
N ASP A 105 1.16 -16.49 -1.80
CA ASP A 105 0.47 -17.62 -2.38
C ASP A 105 0.51 -17.65 -3.91
N LEU A 106 0.47 -16.47 -4.54
CA LEU A 106 0.40 -16.33 -5.99
C LEU A 106 1.05 -15.01 -6.43
N PHE A 107 1.65 -14.99 -7.61
CA PHE A 107 2.11 -13.78 -8.27
C PHE A 107 1.26 -13.48 -9.50
N LEU A 108 0.87 -12.21 -9.63
CA LEU A 108 0.35 -11.62 -10.85
C LEU A 108 1.39 -10.64 -11.37
N GLY A 109 1.52 -10.50 -12.68
CA GLY A 109 2.50 -9.54 -13.17
C GLY A 109 2.68 -9.60 -14.67
N LEU A 110 3.80 -9.05 -15.09
CA LEU A 110 4.23 -9.07 -16.47
C LEU A 110 5.74 -9.32 -16.56
N ASN A 111 6.13 -9.95 -17.65
CA ASN A 111 7.53 -10.24 -17.96
C ASN A 111 7.85 -9.83 -19.38
N ASN A 112 8.50 -8.67 -19.51
CA ASN A 112 8.95 -8.10 -20.78
C ASN A 112 10.49 -8.15 -20.91
N SER A 113 11.15 -8.86 -19.96
CA SER A 113 12.61 -9.05 -20.00
C SER A 113 13.08 -10.05 -21.06
N GLY A 114 12.16 -10.78 -21.69
CA GLY A 114 12.45 -11.85 -22.65
C GLY A 114 12.19 -11.48 -24.11
N ALA A 115 12.01 -12.52 -24.91
CA ALA A 115 11.69 -12.39 -26.34
C ALA A 115 10.20 -12.19 -26.62
N ALA A 116 9.34 -12.49 -25.66
CA ALA A 116 7.89 -12.32 -25.73
C ALA A 116 7.43 -11.50 -24.53
N ASP A 117 6.63 -10.49 -24.80
CA ASP A 117 5.98 -9.69 -23.77
C ASP A 117 4.73 -10.44 -23.29
N GLU A 118 4.65 -10.77 -22.00
CA GLU A 118 3.55 -11.55 -21.45
C GLU A 118 3.07 -11.00 -20.10
N ILE A 119 1.76 -11.05 -19.90
CA ILE A 119 1.10 -10.88 -18.61
C ILE A 119 0.70 -12.26 -18.10
N GLY A 120 0.72 -12.52 -16.79
CA GLY A 120 0.34 -13.84 -16.31
C GLY A 120 0.16 -13.97 -14.81
N LEU A 121 -0.03 -15.22 -14.45
CA LEU A 121 -0.07 -15.70 -13.07
C LEU A 121 1.05 -16.72 -12.89
N TRP A 122 1.82 -16.60 -11.80
CA TRP A 122 2.95 -17.47 -11.50
C TRP A 122 2.85 -18.07 -10.09
N ASN A 123 3.32 -19.28 -9.96
CA ASN A 123 3.56 -19.84 -8.63
C ASN A 123 4.80 -19.20 -8.00
N PRO A 124 4.79 -18.94 -6.70
CA PRO A 124 6.02 -18.77 -5.94
C PRO A 124 6.85 -20.07 -5.98
N GLY A 125 8.16 -19.95 -5.80
CA GLY A 125 9.05 -21.10 -5.69
C GLY A 125 8.80 -21.93 -4.43
N THR A 126 9.59 -23.00 -4.27
CA THR A 126 9.44 -23.95 -3.16
C THR A 126 9.96 -23.44 -1.81
N GLY A 127 10.36 -22.19 -1.71
CA GLY A 127 10.78 -21.54 -0.47
C GLY A 127 9.63 -21.30 0.50
N LEU A 128 9.94 -20.62 1.61
CA LEU A 128 8.91 -20.25 2.59
C LEU A 128 8.01 -19.10 2.10
N ASN A 129 8.46 -18.33 1.11
CA ASN A 129 7.78 -17.20 0.51
C ASN A 129 7.36 -16.08 1.50
N THR A 130 8.05 -16.01 2.64
CA THR A 130 7.77 -15.07 3.74
C THR A 130 8.73 -13.89 3.79
N SER A 131 9.74 -13.87 2.91
CA SER A 131 10.77 -12.82 2.85
C SER A 131 11.40 -12.77 1.45
N PRO A 132 12.07 -11.67 1.06
CA PRO A 132 12.81 -11.59 -0.20
C PRO A 132 13.76 -12.76 -0.43
N SER A 133 14.58 -13.12 0.57
CA SER A 133 15.58 -14.19 0.46
C SER A 133 14.99 -15.59 0.40
N THR A 134 13.74 -15.78 0.78
CA THR A 134 13.06 -17.10 0.75
C THR A 134 12.05 -17.23 -0.38
N THR A 135 11.95 -16.22 -1.22
CA THR A 135 10.96 -16.15 -2.31
C THR A 135 11.66 -16.17 -3.66
N THR A 136 11.22 -17.06 -4.50
CA THR A 136 11.54 -17.09 -5.93
C THR A 136 10.25 -17.26 -6.70
N ILE A 137 10.28 -17.00 -8.01
CA ILE A 137 9.13 -17.17 -8.89
C ILE A 137 9.44 -18.33 -9.84
N VAL A 138 8.47 -19.21 -10.06
CA VAL A 138 8.62 -20.26 -11.09
C VAL A 138 8.58 -19.58 -12.46
N SER A 139 9.64 -19.78 -13.26
CA SER A 139 9.85 -19.01 -14.50
C SER A 139 8.72 -19.12 -15.53
N ASN A 140 8.01 -20.26 -15.58
CA ASN A 140 6.88 -20.43 -16.48
C ASN A 140 5.58 -20.05 -15.77
N PRO A 141 4.76 -19.18 -16.34
CA PRO A 141 3.46 -18.83 -15.75
C PRO A 141 2.50 -20.04 -15.77
N LEU A 142 1.59 -20.05 -14.79
CA LEU A 142 0.46 -20.99 -14.72
C LEU A 142 -0.56 -20.67 -15.81
N VAL A 143 -0.78 -19.39 -16.02
CA VAL A 143 -1.65 -18.81 -17.06
C VAL A 143 -0.93 -17.62 -17.63
N SER A 144 -0.94 -17.46 -18.97
CA SER A 144 -0.35 -16.30 -19.64
C SER A 144 -1.30 -15.69 -20.65
N TYR A 145 -1.15 -14.40 -20.85
CA TYR A 145 -1.91 -13.58 -21.77
C TYR A 145 -0.92 -12.76 -22.62
N THR A 146 -1.18 -12.65 -23.89
CA THR A 146 -0.45 -11.73 -24.75
C THR A 146 -0.83 -10.29 -24.38
N GLU A 147 0.15 -9.42 -24.28
CA GLU A 147 -0.09 -7.99 -24.08
C GLU A 147 -0.90 -7.38 -25.22
N GLY A 148 -1.81 -6.52 -24.86
CA GLY A 148 -2.64 -5.77 -25.78
C GLY A 148 -3.31 -4.58 -25.11
N ALA A 149 -3.92 -3.70 -25.87
CA ALA A 149 -4.50 -2.45 -25.37
C ALA A 149 -5.60 -2.63 -24.30
N SER A 150 -6.15 -3.84 -24.16
CA SER A 150 -7.17 -4.15 -23.16
C SER A 150 -6.62 -4.62 -21.81
N ASN A 151 -5.36 -5.05 -21.76
CA ASN A 151 -4.76 -5.64 -20.57
C ASN A 151 -3.36 -5.09 -20.22
N TYR A 152 -2.81 -4.18 -21.04
CA TYR A 152 -1.51 -3.53 -20.84
C TYR A 152 -1.59 -2.05 -21.20
N ASN A 153 -0.92 -1.21 -20.40
CA ASN A 153 -0.72 0.21 -20.69
C ASN A 153 0.62 0.67 -20.13
N TRP A 154 1.36 1.44 -20.94
CA TRP A 154 2.57 2.14 -20.57
C TRP A 154 2.40 3.61 -20.94
N MET A 155 2.37 4.50 -19.96
CA MET A 155 2.10 5.91 -20.21
C MET A 155 2.87 6.82 -19.25
N GLN A 156 3.39 7.91 -19.80
CA GLN A 156 4.00 8.97 -19.02
C GLN A 156 2.99 9.57 -18.04
N VAL A 157 3.44 9.87 -16.82
CA VAL A 157 2.63 10.57 -15.82
C VAL A 157 2.38 12.01 -16.27
N THR A 158 1.14 12.42 -16.19
CA THR A 158 0.66 13.75 -16.58
C THR A 158 -0.41 14.23 -15.61
N THR A 159 -0.73 15.50 -15.64
CA THR A 159 -1.86 16.07 -14.86
C THR A 159 -3.24 15.50 -15.26
N VAL A 160 -3.33 14.78 -16.39
CA VAL A 160 -4.57 14.15 -16.85
C VAL A 160 -4.76 12.79 -16.19
N ASN A 161 -3.71 11.96 -16.19
CA ASN A 161 -3.78 10.60 -15.62
C ASN A 161 -3.42 10.55 -14.13
N ASP A 162 -2.76 11.60 -13.60
CA ASP A 162 -2.63 11.85 -12.16
C ASP A 162 -2.97 13.32 -11.83
N PRO A 163 -4.24 13.65 -11.61
CA PRO A 163 -4.64 15.03 -11.30
C PRO A 163 -4.04 15.60 -10.01
N SER A 164 -3.52 14.75 -9.13
CA SER A 164 -2.91 15.16 -7.86
C SER A 164 -1.49 15.69 -8.03
N VAL A 165 -0.81 15.31 -9.10
CA VAL A 165 0.62 15.61 -9.31
C VAL A 165 0.91 17.09 -9.61
N GLY A 166 -0.08 17.85 -10.10
CA GLY A 166 0.12 19.24 -10.49
C GLY A 166 1.17 19.36 -11.61
N SER A 167 2.29 20.05 -11.36
CA SER A 167 3.43 20.14 -12.28
C SER A 167 4.59 19.20 -11.93
N ALA A 168 4.47 18.40 -10.87
CA ALA A 168 5.51 17.48 -10.42
C ALA A 168 5.28 16.09 -11.04
N THR A 169 5.59 15.95 -12.32
CA THR A 169 5.47 14.70 -13.07
C THR A 169 6.69 13.79 -12.92
N ASP A 170 7.76 14.33 -12.36
CA ASP A 170 8.98 13.66 -11.91
C ASP A 170 9.04 13.82 -10.38
N ILE A 171 8.51 12.83 -9.62
CA ILE A 171 8.43 12.93 -8.16
C ILE A 171 9.65 12.37 -7.45
N ASP A 172 10.48 11.62 -8.15
CA ASP A 172 11.76 11.10 -7.65
C ASP A 172 12.93 12.08 -7.86
N GLY A 173 12.76 13.06 -8.73
CA GLY A 173 13.80 14.03 -9.06
C GLY A 173 14.91 13.46 -9.93
N GLY A 174 14.64 12.36 -10.63
CA GLY A 174 15.58 11.68 -11.53
C GLY A 174 15.93 12.49 -12.76
N GLY A 175 15.13 13.49 -13.09
CA GLY A 175 15.27 14.34 -14.27
C GLY A 175 14.62 13.76 -15.53
N GLU A 176 13.96 12.64 -15.40
CA GLU A 176 13.05 12.03 -16.38
C GLU A 176 11.63 12.06 -15.82
N GLU A 177 10.63 12.05 -16.69
CA GLU A 177 9.24 12.00 -16.24
C GLU A 177 8.93 10.58 -15.76
N ASP A 178 8.16 10.45 -14.68
CA ASP A 178 7.65 9.16 -14.21
C ASP A 178 6.71 8.53 -15.24
N PHE A 179 6.56 7.22 -15.15
CA PHE A 179 5.66 6.44 -15.98
C PHE A 179 4.70 5.59 -15.15
N PHE A 180 3.49 5.40 -15.65
CA PHE A 180 2.58 4.39 -15.15
C PHE A 180 2.65 3.14 -16.00
N LEU A 181 2.95 2.02 -15.34
CA LEU A 181 2.76 0.68 -15.88
C LEU A 181 1.40 0.16 -15.39
N GLY A 182 0.47 -0.07 -16.31
CA GLY A 182 -0.83 -0.65 -16.03
C GLY A 182 -0.96 -2.04 -16.63
N PHE A 183 -1.50 -2.99 -15.88
CA PHE A 183 -1.87 -4.29 -16.42
C PHE A 183 -3.12 -4.85 -15.74
N SER A 184 -3.77 -5.82 -16.38
CA SER A 184 -4.93 -6.50 -15.80
C SER A 184 -4.99 -7.97 -16.19
N VAL A 185 -5.62 -8.76 -15.31
CA VAL A 185 -5.83 -10.21 -15.46
C VAL A 185 -7.30 -10.56 -15.20
N PRO A 186 -7.85 -11.61 -15.83
CA PRO A 186 -9.14 -12.16 -15.48
C PRO A 186 -9.16 -12.65 -14.03
N PHE A 187 -10.10 -12.14 -13.23
CA PHE A 187 -10.20 -12.49 -11.81
C PHE A 187 -10.55 -13.96 -11.59
N ALA A 188 -11.34 -14.56 -12.47
CA ALA A 188 -11.69 -15.97 -12.41
C ALA A 188 -10.46 -16.90 -12.46
N ASP A 189 -9.40 -16.50 -13.17
CA ASP A 189 -8.16 -17.28 -13.22
C ASP A 189 -7.39 -17.17 -11.89
N VAL A 190 -7.37 -16.00 -11.25
CA VAL A 190 -6.81 -15.81 -9.90
C VAL A 190 -7.53 -16.70 -8.89
N VAL A 191 -8.86 -16.65 -8.87
CA VAL A 191 -9.71 -17.50 -8.01
C VAL A 191 -9.42 -18.98 -8.25
N SER A 192 -9.33 -19.39 -9.52
CA SER A 192 -9.10 -20.79 -9.88
C SER A 192 -7.72 -21.27 -9.42
N GLN A 193 -6.67 -20.46 -9.55
CA GLN A 193 -5.33 -20.85 -9.11
C GLN A 193 -5.24 -20.91 -7.58
N LEU A 194 -5.83 -19.98 -6.84
CA LEU A 194 -5.89 -20.01 -5.38
C LEU A 194 -6.70 -21.21 -4.86
N ALA A 195 -7.78 -21.58 -5.55
CA ALA A 195 -8.56 -22.77 -5.22
C ALA A 195 -7.75 -24.07 -5.33
N LEU A 196 -6.78 -24.16 -6.29
CA LEU A 196 -5.87 -25.31 -6.37
C LEU A 196 -4.93 -25.42 -5.17
N LEU A 197 -4.67 -24.32 -4.47
CA LEU A 197 -3.91 -24.25 -3.21
C LEU A 197 -4.82 -24.50 -1.98
N GLY A 198 -6.11 -24.71 -2.18
CA GLY A 198 -7.09 -24.89 -1.09
C GLY A 198 -7.56 -23.58 -0.46
N ILE A 199 -7.27 -22.44 -1.08
CA ILE A 199 -7.68 -21.11 -0.61
C ILE A 199 -9.00 -20.74 -1.29
N ALA A 200 -10.07 -20.58 -0.50
CA ALA A 200 -11.33 -20.04 -0.99
C ALA A 200 -11.20 -18.53 -1.16
N PHE A 201 -11.44 -18.01 -2.36
CA PHE A 201 -11.20 -16.63 -2.70
C PHE A 201 -12.32 -16.06 -3.58
N ASP A 202 -12.69 -14.82 -3.31
CA ASP A 202 -13.66 -14.04 -4.08
C ASP A 202 -13.36 -12.53 -3.99
N GLU A 203 -14.17 -11.67 -4.62
CA GLU A 203 -13.95 -10.22 -4.64
C GLU A 203 -14.00 -9.55 -3.25
N ASN A 204 -14.61 -10.20 -2.25
CA ASN A 204 -14.72 -9.72 -0.88
C ASN A 204 -13.66 -10.33 0.05
N SER A 205 -12.86 -11.25 -0.44
CA SER A 205 -11.79 -11.89 0.33
C SER A 205 -10.70 -10.85 0.66
N VAL A 206 -10.27 -10.84 1.91
CA VAL A 206 -9.24 -9.93 2.40
C VAL A 206 -7.87 -10.50 2.07
N LEU A 207 -7.01 -9.67 1.54
CA LEU A 207 -5.66 -10.02 1.12
C LEU A 207 -4.67 -8.90 1.43
N THR A 208 -3.38 -9.18 1.31
CA THR A 208 -2.30 -8.19 1.26
C THR A 208 -1.43 -8.39 0.02
N TYR A 209 -0.75 -7.33 -0.41
CA TYR A 209 0.11 -7.31 -1.59
C TYR A 209 1.57 -7.06 -1.22
N VAL A 210 2.48 -7.70 -1.95
CA VAL A 210 3.89 -7.31 -2.10
C VAL A 210 4.13 -6.97 -3.56
N ILE A 211 4.71 -5.81 -3.86
CA ILE A 211 4.97 -5.38 -5.22
C ILE A 211 6.47 -5.22 -5.41
N ALA A 212 6.97 -5.75 -6.51
CA ALA A 212 8.40 -5.69 -6.82
C ALA A 212 8.67 -5.68 -8.31
N THR A 213 9.77 -5.05 -8.71
CA THR A 213 10.35 -5.15 -10.04
C THR A 213 11.49 -6.16 -10.08
N ALA A 214 11.80 -6.65 -11.27
CA ALA A 214 12.83 -7.65 -11.47
C ALA A 214 13.47 -7.53 -12.86
N THR A 215 14.74 -7.95 -12.98
CA THR A 215 15.41 -8.04 -14.29
C THR A 215 14.99 -9.27 -15.10
N GLN A 216 14.30 -10.23 -14.47
CA GLN A 216 13.90 -11.49 -15.08
C GLN A 216 12.76 -12.15 -14.31
N ALA A 217 12.04 -13.06 -14.96
CA ALA A 217 10.79 -13.65 -14.46
C ALA A 217 10.90 -14.58 -13.24
N ASN A 218 12.08 -14.84 -12.69
CA ASN A 218 12.26 -15.84 -11.63
C ASN A 218 12.70 -15.27 -10.28
N SER A 219 12.71 -13.96 -10.13
CA SER A 219 13.18 -13.29 -8.91
C SER A 219 12.48 -11.95 -8.68
N LEU A 220 12.64 -11.41 -7.46
CA LEU A 220 12.22 -10.05 -7.07
C LEU A 220 13.50 -9.29 -6.72
N ASN A 221 14.29 -8.90 -7.74
CA ASN A 221 15.68 -8.53 -7.54
C ASN A 221 16.06 -7.10 -7.96
N GLN A 222 15.08 -6.26 -8.25
CA GLN A 222 15.35 -4.87 -8.57
C GLN A 222 14.93 -3.93 -7.46
N ASP A 223 13.65 -3.87 -7.19
CA ASP A 223 13.05 -2.97 -6.23
C ASP A 223 11.87 -3.62 -5.52
N LEU A 224 11.66 -3.24 -4.25
CA LEU A 224 10.54 -3.65 -3.42
C LEU A 224 9.76 -2.41 -2.98
N ASN A 225 8.53 -2.29 -3.42
CA ASN A 225 7.68 -1.16 -3.08
C ASN A 225 7.57 -0.94 -1.56
N GLY A 226 7.88 0.29 -1.11
CA GLY A 226 7.71 0.75 0.26
C GLY A 226 8.94 0.67 1.17
N VAL A 227 10.09 0.22 0.67
CA VAL A 227 11.35 0.19 1.43
C VAL A 227 12.56 0.43 0.55
N ALA A 228 13.59 1.07 1.09
CA ALA A 228 14.86 1.25 0.41
C ALA A 228 15.61 -0.08 0.24
N GLY A 229 15.74 -0.56 -0.98
CA GLY A 229 16.49 -1.76 -1.33
C GLY A 229 15.92 -3.03 -0.68
N ASN A 230 16.77 -3.82 0.00
CA ASN A 230 16.36 -5.01 0.76
C ASN A 230 15.85 -6.23 -0.04
N VAL A 231 16.01 -6.25 -1.34
CA VAL A 231 15.58 -7.37 -2.21
C VAL A 231 16.21 -8.73 -1.86
N ASN A 232 17.23 -8.78 -1.02
CA ASN A 232 17.87 -10.00 -0.51
C ASN A 232 17.70 -10.18 1.00
N SER A 233 16.81 -9.43 1.65
CA SER A 233 16.62 -9.48 3.10
C SER A 233 16.03 -10.81 3.56
N SER A 234 16.47 -11.28 4.72
CA SER A 234 15.86 -12.42 5.42
C SER A 234 14.75 -11.99 6.41
N LEU A 235 14.53 -10.71 6.59
CA LEU A 235 13.39 -10.21 7.35
C LEU A 235 12.10 -10.54 6.59
N THR A 236 11.05 -10.89 7.33
CA THR A 236 9.75 -11.18 6.73
C THR A 236 9.16 -9.95 6.05
N TRP A 237 8.23 -10.17 5.11
CA TRP A 237 7.50 -9.09 4.44
C TRP A 237 6.91 -8.09 5.44
N SER A 238 6.31 -8.60 6.51
CA SER A 238 5.75 -7.78 7.59
C SER A 238 6.82 -7.01 8.36
N GLN A 239 7.99 -7.62 8.65
CA GLN A 239 9.09 -6.94 9.35
C GLN A 239 9.74 -5.85 8.51
N LEU A 240 9.78 -6.03 7.20
CA LEU A 240 10.23 -5.01 6.25
C LEU A 240 9.20 -3.89 6.07
N GLY A 241 7.92 -4.16 6.35
CA GLY A 241 6.85 -3.19 6.12
C GLY A 241 6.38 -3.11 4.67
N VAL A 242 6.68 -4.12 3.85
CA VAL A 242 6.34 -4.19 2.41
C VAL A 242 5.05 -4.97 2.12
N LEU A 243 4.38 -5.50 3.12
CA LEU A 243 3.00 -5.95 2.98
C LEU A 243 2.07 -4.73 2.97
N SER A 244 1.19 -4.67 2.01
CA SER A 244 0.15 -3.63 1.97
C SER A 244 -0.75 -3.71 3.20
N ASN A 245 -1.49 -2.64 3.48
CA ASN A 245 -2.63 -2.74 4.38
C ASN A 245 -3.63 -3.76 3.83
N PRO A 246 -4.30 -4.54 4.70
CA PRO A 246 -5.34 -5.46 4.27
C PRO A 246 -6.44 -4.73 3.50
N MET A 247 -6.83 -5.30 2.36
CA MET A 247 -7.91 -4.79 1.53
C MET A 247 -8.65 -5.96 0.85
N THR A 248 -9.84 -5.73 0.33
CA THR A 248 -10.51 -6.74 -0.48
C THR A 248 -9.97 -6.74 -1.90
N ALA A 249 -10.15 -7.83 -2.64
CA ALA A 249 -9.81 -7.87 -4.06
C ALA A 249 -10.57 -6.79 -4.86
N SER A 250 -11.78 -6.42 -4.44
CA SER A 250 -12.56 -5.31 -4.99
C SER A 250 -12.07 -3.90 -4.58
N GLY A 251 -10.95 -3.80 -3.87
CA GLY A 251 -10.31 -2.52 -3.55
C GLY A 251 -10.85 -1.80 -2.31
N ILE A 252 -11.66 -2.46 -1.47
CA ILE A 252 -12.13 -1.87 -0.21
C ILE A 252 -11.02 -2.01 0.84
N SER A 253 -10.47 -0.90 1.30
CA SER A 253 -9.49 -0.89 2.40
C SER A 253 -10.13 -1.34 3.71
N MET A 254 -9.50 -2.31 4.38
CA MET A 254 -9.94 -2.85 5.66
C MET A 254 -9.22 -2.20 6.86
N VAL A 255 -8.56 -1.06 6.64
CA VAL A 255 -8.02 -0.28 7.76
C VAL A 255 -9.20 0.10 8.65
N PRO A 256 -9.24 -0.31 9.93
CA PRO A 256 -10.34 0.06 10.80
C PRO A 256 -10.40 1.59 10.88
N GLU A 257 -11.47 2.18 10.38
CA GLU A 257 -11.74 3.58 10.68
C GLU A 257 -11.72 3.71 12.20
N VAL A 258 -10.79 4.49 12.73
CA VAL A 258 -10.77 4.79 14.16
C VAL A 258 -12.09 5.47 14.45
N ASN A 259 -13.03 4.69 15.05
CA ASN A 259 -14.40 5.12 15.28
C ASN A 259 -14.37 6.49 15.98
N PRO A 260 -14.81 7.59 15.33
CA PRO A 260 -14.71 8.93 15.89
C PRO A 260 -15.44 9.03 17.24
N ALA A 261 -16.40 8.12 17.53
CA ALA A 261 -17.02 8.01 18.84
C ALA A 261 -16.02 7.60 19.94
N LEU A 262 -14.96 6.84 19.61
CA LEU A 262 -13.93 6.47 20.59
C LEU A 262 -13.10 7.69 21.00
N TRP A 263 -12.78 8.58 20.06
CA TRP A 263 -12.12 9.85 20.36
C TRP A 263 -12.98 10.80 21.18
N ILE A 264 -14.31 10.83 20.91
CA ILE A 264 -15.26 11.62 21.70
C ILE A 264 -15.33 11.09 23.14
N VAL A 265 -15.36 9.78 23.35
CA VAL A 265 -15.36 9.17 24.69
C VAL A 265 -14.06 9.45 25.43
N LEU A 266 -12.90 9.37 24.76
CA LEU A 266 -11.61 9.70 25.36
C LEU A 266 -11.50 11.17 25.71
N LEU A 267 -11.96 12.08 24.85
CA LEU A 267 -12.00 13.51 25.10
C LEU A 267 -12.95 13.87 26.25
N LEU A 268 -14.14 13.30 26.27
CA LEU A 268 -15.11 13.51 27.38
C LEU A 268 -14.57 12.95 28.70
N GLY A 269 -13.92 11.80 28.68
CA GLY A 269 -13.24 11.22 29.85
C GLY A 269 -12.12 12.11 30.39
N ALA A 270 -11.32 12.70 29.50
CA ALA A 270 -10.24 13.62 29.90
C ALA A 270 -10.80 14.93 30.51
N VAL A 271 -11.86 15.50 29.93
CA VAL A 271 -12.52 16.70 30.46
C VAL A 271 -13.20 16.42 31.81
N ALA A 272 -13.87 15.27 31.93
CA ALA A 272 -14.48 14.87 33.22
C ALA A 272 -13.40 14.64 34.31
N GLY A 273 -12.29 14.00 33.93
CA GLY A 273 -11.14 13.82 34.81
C GLY A 273 -10.53 15.13 35.28
N GLN A 274 -10.32 16.10 34.40
CA GLN A 274 -9.81 17.44 34.78
C GLN A 274 -10.75 18.17 35.73
N ARG A 275 -12.08 18.14 35.50
CA ARG A 275 -13.08 18.74 36.39
C ARG A 275 -13.09 18.07 37.76
N TRP A 276 -12.93 16.75 37.84
CA TRP A 276 -12.89 16.02 39.09
C TRP A 276 -11.64 16.38 39.90
N PHE A 277 -10.46 16.49 39.26
CA PHE A 277 -9.22 16.91 39.92
C PHE A 277 -9.24 18.38 40.34
N SER A 278 -9.84 19.28 39.56
CA SER A 278 -9.95 20.71 39.94
C SER A 278 -10.88 20.91 41.13
N ASN A 279 -11.99 20.19 41.23
CA ASN A 279 -12.94 20.26 42.32
C ASN A 279 -12.33 19.69 43.63
N ARG A 280 -11.47 18.67 43.57
CA ARG A 280 -10.76 18.17 44.76
C ARG A 280 -9.72 19.14 45.28
N ARG A 281 -9.11 19.99 44.46
CA ARG A 281 -8.19 21.02 44.87
C ARG A 281 -8.92 22.18 45.56
N ALA A 282 -10.09 22.56 45.05
CA ALA A 282 -10.92 23.60 45.66
C ALA A 282 -11.47 23.24 47.05
N SER A 283 -11.78 21.94 47.29
CA SER A 283 -12.29 21.48 48.60
C SER A 283 -11.22 21.36 49.72
N LYS A 284 -9.94 21.38 49.39
CA LYS A 284 -8.84 21.34 50.38
C LYS A 284 -8.32 22.72 50.77
N GLY A 285 -8.87 23.80 50.19
CA GLY A 285 -8.44 25.20 50.47
C GLY A 285 -9.18 25.92 51.61
N HIS A 286 -10.11 25.27 52.34
CA HIS A 286 -10.81 25.87 53.47
C HIS A 286 -10.46 25.13 54.75
N GLY A 287 -9.37 25.54 55.35
CA GLY A 287 -8.99 25.07 56.71
C GLY A 287 -7.52 25.33 56.99
N ILE A 288 -7.25 26.45 57.57
CA ILE A 288 -6.38 26.75 58.72
C ILE A 288 -5.83 28.18 58.52
N LEU A 289 -6.62 29.14 59.01
CA LEU A 289 -6.07 30.40 59.51
C LEU A 289 -5.52 30.10 60.91
N ALA A 290 -4.27 29.71 60.96
CA ALA A 290 -3.53 29.71 62.27
C ALA A 290 -2.91 31.11 62.48
N THR A 291 -3.43 31.80 63.44
CA THR A 291 -2.87 32.99 64.06
C THR A 291 -1.43 32.77 64.42
N ILE A 292 -0.54 33.57 63.88
CA ILE A 292 0.87 33.69 64.33
C ILE A 292 0.91 34.80 65.36
N PRO A 293 1.40 34.55 66.63
CA PRO A 293 1.65 35.59 67.57
C PRO A 293 2.93 36.36 67.22
N ALA A 294 2.86 37.67 67.40
CA ALA A 294 4.00 38.56 67.31
C ALA A 294 4.91 38.40 68.52
N ALA A 295 6.17 38.17 68.24
CA ALA A 295 7.29 38.38 69.20
C ALA A 295 8.52 38.58 68.32
N ASP A 296 9.13 39.55 68.40
CA ASP A 296 9.95 40.43 69.20
C ASP A 296 11.25 40.74 68.40
N ARG A 297 11.51 41.98 68.26
CA ARG A 297 12.79 42.49 67.73
C ARG A 297 13.79 42.40 68.82
N ASP A 298 14.99 41.95 68.50
CA ASP A 298 16.20 42.67 68.94
C ASP A 298 17.45 42.11 68.24
N GLU A 299 18.22 43.07 67.75
CA GLU A 299 19.68 43.25 67.82
C GLU A 299 20.57 42.03 67.43
N ASP A 300 21.56 42.08 66.65
CA ASP A 300 22.65 43.05 66.56
C ASP A 300 23.72 42.52 65.55
N ARG A 301 24.33 43.40 64.84
CA ARG A 301 25.75 43.53 64.48
C ARG A 301 26.62 42.39 64.00
N ALA A 302 27.12 42.70 62.84
CA ALA A 302 28.56 42.73 62.50
C ALA A 302 29.35 41.41 62.37
N PHE A 303 29.96 41.13 61.25
CA PHE A 303 31.38 41.39 60.98
C PHE A 303 31.77 40.91 59.57
N ARG A 304 32.59 41.74 58.97
CA ARG A 304 33.42 41.57 57.76
C ARG A 304 34.27 40.29 57.80
N ALA A 305 34.46 39.70 56.68
CA ALA A 305 35.74 39.51 55.98
C ALA A 305 35.46 38.98 54.54
#